data_d00553ef7b86c16e1bc647f5144bf179
#
_entry.id   d00553ef7b86c16e1bc647f5144bf179
#
_cell.length_a   1.000
_cell.length_b   1.000
_cell.length_c   1.000
_cell.angle_alpha   90.00
_cell.angle_beta   90.00
_cell.angle_gamma   90.00
#
_symmetry.space_group_name_H-M   'P 1'
#
loop_
_entity.id
_entity.type
_entity.pdbx_description
1 polymer ?
#
loop_
_entity_poly.entity_id
_entity_poly.type
_entity_poly.pdbx_seq_one_letter_code
_entity_poly.pdbx_strand_id
1 'polypeptide(L)'
;MGQFVTEIKSGGGIAVDDTIQVKGYETKAGSRILKGFRPLFSAEAVERLERAGYDIAGKSAVGEFGLDLLGEFAYGAEICDTLRGAAAELVAAGTVKGALCVDLNGTPRRAAALSGVDFLKPTYGTVSRYGVIPCACSGEQIGVAAKTAGGVRELLRVVAGHDPKDGTCLPAETYDYHDGKAAPGMRVGIVKELYGAASNEMQARVTACAEQLRGMGVTVDEISLPLADAARTAWNLCLCAETCNNVSRYDGVKFGYRSPDYRNIDELYVNSRTEGLNFLTKFVILYGSDVLSKGRYFTCYDKALKVRRLVAEQVKAIFKDYDALLCPACSETEYRPYDIKDAFMTVFAESLFTAVPNLTGIPAMVSGGVQFMADALRDSDLLNLAEALEGGNAS
;
A
#
# COMPACT_ATOMS: atom_id res chain seq x y z
N MET A 1 -2.06 11.28 18.57
CA MET A 1 -2.38 12.69 18.23
C MET A 1 -1.79 13.03 16.88
N GLY A 2 -2.41 13.91 16.08
CA GLY A 2 -1.79 14.39 14.83
C GLY A 2 -1.81 13.44 13.65
N GLN A 3 -2.77 12.51 13.61
CA GLN A 3 -2.89 11.55 12.51
C GLN A 3 -3.41 12.21 11.22
N PHE A 4 -4.14 13.32 11.31
CA PHE A 4 -4.55 14.11 10.17
C PHE A 4 -3.53 15.23 9.88
N VAL A 5 -3.07 15.30 8.63
CA VAL A 5 -2.33 16.46 8.10
C VAL A 5 -3.28 17.55 7.63
N THR A 6 -4.55 17.21 7.41
CA THR A 6 -5.65 18.14 7.11
C THR A 6 -6.94 17.52 7.63
N GLU A 7 -7.55 18.13 8.63
CA GLU A 7 -8.89 17.77 9.08
C GLU A 7 -9.93 18.50 8.20
N ILE A 8 -10.95 17.76 7.74
CA ILE A 8 -11.99 18.28 6.83
C ILE A 8 -13.31 18.36 7.54
N LYS A 9 -13.73 17.28 8.21
CA LYS A 9 -14.99 17.22 8.95
C LYS A 9 -14.82 16.39 10.21
N SER A 10 -15.21 16.93 11.35
CA SER A 10 -15.22 16.19 12.61
C SER A 10 -16.36 15.16 12.65
N GLY A 11 -16.09 13.98 13.21
CA GLY A 11 -17.13 13.00 13.55
C GLY A 11 -17.31 11.82 12.60
N GLY A 12 -16.35 10.89 12.55
CA GLY A 12 -16.61 9.51 12.15
C GLY A 12 -16.75 9.21 10.65
N GLY A 13 -16.25 10.06 9.77
CA GLY A 13 -16.22 9.83 8.32
C GLY A 13 -15.12 8.86 7.88
N ILE A 14 -14.70 8.96 6.63
CA ILE A 14 -13.62 8.18 6.02
C ILE A 14 -12.34 9.03 5.97
N ALA A 15 -11.22 8.51 6.43
CA ALA A 15 -9.91 9.11 6.20
C ALA A 15 -9.40 8.78 4.79
N VAL A 16 -8.62 9.66 4.20
CA VAL A 16 -7.92 9.39 2.94
C VAL A 16 -6.46 9.78 3.06
N ASP A 17 -5.57 8.99 2.48
CA ASP A 17 -4.14 9.30 2.46
C ASP A 17 -3.88 10.65 1.78
N ASP A 18 -2.84 11.35 2.23
CA ASP A 18 -2.44 12.64 1.64
C ASP A 18 -1.95 12.54 0.18
N THR A 19 -1.83 11.35 -0.37
CA THR A 19 -1.63 11.09 -1.81
C THR A 19 -2.92 11.14 -2.63
N ILE A 20 -4.09 11.00 -1.98
CA ILE A 20 -5.41 10.98 -2.64
C ILE A 20 -5.98 12.40 -2.64
N GLN A 21 -6.30 12.92 -3.81
CA GLN A 21 -6.78 14.31 -3.96
C GLN A 21 -8.21 14.48 -3.46
N VAL A 22 -8.43 15.52 -2.65
CA VAL A 22 -9.73 16.03 -2.26
C VAL A 22 -9.84 17.49 -2.69
N LYS A 23 -10.83 17.80 -3.52
CA LYS A 23 -11.01 19.12 -4.13
C LYS A 23 -10.98 20.25 -3.09
N GLY A 24 -10.12 21.25 -3.34
CA GLY A 24 -10.00 22.44 -2.49
C GLY A 24 -9.17 22.26 -1.23
N TYR A 25 -8.79 21.04 -0.87
CA TYR A 25 -7.92 20.75 0.28
C TYR A 25 -6.50 20.47 -0.16
N GLU A 26 -5.53 20.95 0.62
CA GLU A 26 -4.11 20.77 0.31
C GLU A 26 -3.78 19.27 0.18
N THR A 27 -3.01 18.92 -0.84
CA THR A 27 -2.55 17.55 -1.10
C THR A 27 -1.04 17.58 -1.27
N LYS A 28 -0.31 17.13 -0.26
CA LYS A 28 1.15 17.19 -0.21
C LYS A 28 1.83 15.87 -0.55
N ALA A 29 1.10 14.76 -0.50
CA ALA A 29 1.67 13.42 -0.61
C ALA A 29 2.85 13.21 0.37
N GLY A 30 2.75 13.74 1.59
CA GLY A 30 3.81 13.70 2.58
C GLY A 30 5.07 14.50 2.23
N SER A 31 5.06 15.33 1.18
CA SER A 31 6.21 16.03 0.64
C SER A 31 6.11 17.55 0.76
N ARG A 32 7.21 18.21 1.13
CA ARG A 32 7.30 19.66 1.09
C ARG A 32 7.22 20.21 -0.33
N ILE A 33 7.64 19.45 -1.34
CA ILE A 33 7.63 19.89 -2.75
C ILE A 33 6.21 20.21 -3.25
N LEU A 34 5.18 19.60 -2.66
CA LEU A 34 3.77 19.86 -2.97
C LEU A 34 3.09 20.82 -1.99
N LYS A 35 3.83 21.46 -1.07
CA LYS A 35 3.27 22.45 -0.15
C LYS A 35 2.50 23.52 -0.90
N GLY A 36 1.24 23.77 -0.46
CA GLY A 36 0.35 24.76 -1.07
C GLY A 36 -0.43 24.25 -2.29
N PHE A 37 -0.18 23.04 -2.77
CA PHE A 37 -0.94 22.47 -3.88
C PHE A 37 -2.37 22.10 -3.43
N ARG A 38 -3.37 22.69 -4.09
CA ARG A 38 -4.80 22.42 -3.89
C ARG A 38 -5.38 21.92 -5.21
N PRO A 39 -5.87 20.66 -5.26
CA PRO A 39 -6.43 20.09 -6.47
C PRO A 39 -7.76 20.75 -6.85
N LEU A 40 -8.04 20.82 -8.15
CA LEU A 40 -9.27 21.38 -8.73
C LEU A 40 -10.41 20.35 -8.76
N PHE A 41 -10.11 19.08 -8.53
CA PHE A 41 -11.06 17.96 -8.52
C PHE A 41 -10.67 16.96 -7.44
N SER A 42 -11.64 16.15 -7.01
CA SER A 42 -11.40 15.01 -6.12
C SER A 42 -10.99 13.77 -6.91
N ALA A 43 -10.29 12.84 -6.27
CA ALA A 43 -10.07 11.50 -6.81
C ALA A 43 -11.41 10.77 -7.03
N GLU A 44 -11.52 9.93 -8.05
CA GLU A 44 -12.76 9.19 -8.34
C GLU A 44 -13.23 8.35 -7.13
N ALA A 45 -12.30 7.73 -6.40
CA ALA A 45 -12.63 6.98 -5.19
C ALA A 45 -13.27 7.87 -4.10
N VAL A 46 -12.83 9.13 -3.97
CA VAL A 46 -13.42 10.12 -3.05
C VAL A 46 -14.82 10.51 -3.54
N GLU A 47 -14.98 10.82 -4.83
CA GLU A 47 -16.29 11.15 -5.41
C GLU A 47 -17.31 10.02 -5.25
N ARG A 48 -16.87 8.76 -5.32
CA ARG A 48 -17.73 7.60 -5.08
C ARG A 48 -18.19 7.50 -3.63
N LEU A 49 -17.29 7.73 -2.66
CA LEU A 49 -17.63 7.78 -1.26
C LEU A 49 -18.65 8.89 -0.99
N GLU A 50 -18.41 10.11 -1.48
CA GLU A 50 -19.33 11.25 -1.30
C GLU A 50 -20.70 10.99 -1.93
N ARG A 51 -20.75 10.40 -3.14
CA ARG A 51 -22.01 10.00 -3.80
C ARG A 51 -22.77 8.92 -3.03
N ALA A 52 -22.06 8.05 -2.31
CA ALA A 52 -22.65 7.04 -1.44
C ALA A 52 -23.04 7.57 -0.05
N GLY A 53 -22.84 8.87 0.22
CA GLY A 53 -23.23 9.51 1.47
C GLY A 53 -22.18 9.44 2.58
N TYR A 54 -20.95 9.07 2.28
CA TYR A 54 -19.86 9.12 3.25
C TYR A 54 -19.22 10.50 3.30
N ASP A 55 -18.99 10.99 4.51
CA ASP A 55 -18.19 12.19 4.74
C ASP A 55 -16.69 11.86 4.71
N ILE A 56 -15.88 12.75 4.16
CA ILE A 56 -14.43 12.68 4.28
C ILE A 56 -14.02 13.40 5.57
N ALA A 57 -13.48 12.63 6.52
CA ALA A 57 -13.07 13.16 7.82
C ALA A 57 -11.81 14.03 7.72
N GLY A 58 -10.86 13.60 6.90
CA GLY A 58 -9.61 14.31 6.74
C GLY A 58 -8.59 13.53 5.92
N LYS A 59 -7.42 14.13 5.77
CA LYS A 59 -6.28 13.52 5.09
C LYS A 59 -5.29 13.00 6.12
N SER A 60 -5.04 11.68 6.12
CA SER A 60 -4.08 11.04 7.02
C SER A 60 -2.65 11.29 6.56
N ALA A 61 -1.73 11.37 7.52
CA ALA A 61 -0.31 11.46 7.24
C ALA A 61 0.16 10.22 6.46
N VAL A 62 1.02 10.44 5.48
CA VAL A 62 1.71 9.42 4.69
C VAL A 62 3.14 9.87 4.48
N GLY A 63 4.09 8.96 4.48
CA GLY A 63 5.46 9.29 4.14
C GLY A 63 5.60 9.86 2.75
N GLU A 64 6.72 10.51 2.45
CA GLU A 64 6.89 11.22 1.19
C GLU A 64 6.66 10.28 -0.01
N PHE A 65 5.57 10.49 -0.74
CA PHE A 65 5.05 9.66 -1.84
C PHE A 65 4.76 8.20 -1.45
N GLY A 66 4.62 7.87 -0.16
CA GLY A 66 4.41 6.51 0.34
C GLY A 66 5.65 5.61 0.24
N LEU A 67 6.84 6.19 0.18
CA LEU A 67 8.10 5.46 -0.03
C LEU A 67 8.70 4.88 1.25
N ASP A 68 8.36 5.42 2.41
CA ASP A 68 8.89 4.97 3.70
C ASP A 68 8.16 3.74 4.27
N LEU A 69 8.55 3.32 5.47
CA LEU A 69 8.06 2.09 6.06
C LEU A 69 6.60 2.19 6.54
N LEU A 70 6.30 3.24 7.34
CA LEU A 70 5.02 3.41 8.06
C LEU A 70 4.49 4.85 8.09
N GLY A 71 5.03 5.76 7.29
CA GLY A 71 4.63 7.16 7.24
C GLY A 71 5.46 8.08 8.16
N GLU A 72 6.59 7.62 8.64
CA GLU A 72 7.43 8.29 9.63
C GLU A 72 8.15 9.55 9.11
N PHE A 73 8.35 9.65 7.80
CA PHE A 73 9.04 10.79 7.18
C PHE A 73 8.09 11.74 6.43
N ALA A 74 6.83 11.80 6.86
CA ALA A 74 5.83 12.70 6.31
C ALA A 74 6.14 14.17 6.64
N TYR A 75 6.13 15.05 5.64
CA TYR A 75 6.32 16.48 5.85
C TYR A 75 5.19 17.10 6.67
N GLY A 76 5.55 17.68 7.81
CA GLY A 76 4.61 18.36 8.72
C GLY A 76 3.83 17.43 9.62
N ALA A 77 4.18 16.15 9.69
CA ALA A 77 3.70 15.22 10.69
C ALA A 77 4.70 15.09 11.85
N GLU A 78 4.19 14.78 13.04
CA GLU A 78 5.01 14.45 14.20
C GLU A 78 5.38 12.97 14.17
N ILE A 79 6.63 12.66 14.44
CA ILE A 79 7.10 11.28 14.58
C ILE A 79 6.75 10.80 15.99
N CYS A 80 6.04 9.67 16.07
CA CYS A 80 5.73 9.01 17.34
C CYS A 80 6.85 8.07 17.75
N ASP A 81 6.95 7.76 19.06
CA ASP A 81 7.95 6.82 19.61
C ASP A 81 7.81 5.40 19.04
N THR A 82 6.62 5.03 18.59
CA THR A 82 6.32 3.77 17.92
C THR A 82 5.65 4.05 16.58
N LEU A 83 6.15 3.42 15.52
CA LEU A 83 5.63 3.59 14.17
C LEU A 83 4.45 2.64 13.94
N ARG A 84 3.28 3.17 13.55
CA ARG A 84 2.07 2.37 13.31
C ARG A 84 1.27 2.73 12.05
N GLY A 85 1.57 3.86 11.42
CA GLY A 85 0.83 4.37 10.27
C GLY A 85 -0.47 5.09 10.62
N ALA A 86 -0.56 6.36 10.21
CA ALA A 86 -1.61 7.28 10.65
C ALA A 86 -3.05 6.79 10.34
N ALA A 87 -3.30 6.31 9.12
CA ALA A 87 -4.62 5.85 8.72
C ALA A 87 -5.10 4.64 9.55
N ALA A 88 -4.19 3.67 9.79
CA ALA A 88 -4.51 2.48 10.57
C ALA A 88 -4.81 2.84 12.05
N GLU A 89 -4.06 3.77 12.64
CA GLU A 89 -4.33 4.24 14.00
C GLU A 89 -5.65 4.98 14.12
N LEU A 90 -6.02 5.82 13.15
CA LEU A 90 -7.33 6.50 13.11
C LEU A 90 -8.49 5.49 13.11
N VAL A 91 -8.35 4.41 12.32
CA VAL A 91 -9.33 3.31 12.26
C VAL A 91 -9.34 2.53 13.57
N ALA A 92 -8.18 2.12 14.10
CA ALA A 92 -8.06 1.36 15.35
C ALA A 92 -8.67 2.11 16.54
N ALA A 93 -8.43 3.42 16.63
CA ALA A 93 -9.00 4.28 17.66
C ALA A 93 -10.52 4.53 17.49
N GLY A 94 -11.10 4.17 16.34
CA GLY A 94 -12.51 4.45 16.03
C GLY A 94 -12.79 5.93 15.75
N THR A 95 -11.74 6.73 15.48
CA THR A 95 -11.87 8.14 15.09
C THR A 95 -12.57 8.28 13.74
N VAL A 96 -12.32 7.30 12.85
CA VAL A 96 -12.96 7.17 11.54
C VAL A 96 -13.55 5.77 11.36
N LYS A 97 -14.55 5.65 10.48
CA LYS A 97 -15.16 4.35 10.13
C LYS A 97 -14.25 3.47 9.31
N GLY A 98 -13.41 4.10 8.50
CA GLY A 98 -12.44 3.42 7.64
C GLY A 98 -11.52 4.41 6.96
N ALA A 99 -10.59 3.91 6.15
CA ALA A 99 -9.66 4.76 5.42
C ALA A 99 -9.38 4.22 4.01
N LEU A 100 -9.13 5.13 3.06
CA LEU A 100 -8.53 4.83 1.77
C LEU A 100 -7.04 5.14 1.82
N CYS A 101 -6.23 4.15 1.50
CA CYS A 101 -4.77 4.25 1.50
C CYS A 101 -4.19 3.80 0.16
N VAL A 102 -3.16 4.48 -0.32
CA VAL A 102 -2.42 4.00 -1.50
C VAL A 102 -1.38 2.98 -1.05
N ASP A 103 -1.56 1.73 -1.46
CA ASP A 103 -0.55 0.69 -1.28
C ASP A 103 0.44 0.75 -2.44
N LEU A 104 1.60 1.34 -2.17
CA LEU A 104 2.71 1.43 -3.09
C LEU A 104 3.77 0.36 -2.79
N ASN A 105 4.17 0.25 -1.52
CA ASN A 105 5.23 -0.65 -1.07
C ASN A 105 4.83 -1.43 0.20
N GLY A 106 3.54 -1.61 0.42
CA GLY A 106 2.99 -2.36 1.54
C GLY A 106 2.89 -1.57 2.85
N THR A 107 3.12 -0.27 2.86
CA THR A 107 2.97 0.59 4.06
C THR A 107 1.61 0.41 4.74
N PRO A 108 0.45 0.47 4.05
CA PRO A 108 -0.84 0.26 4.70
C PRO A 108 -1.04 -1.17 5.23
N ARG A 109 -0.48 -2.19 4.57
CA ARG A 109 -0.54 -3.58 5.04
C ARG A 109 0.26 -3.78 6.31
N ARG A 110 1.49 -3.25 6.37
CA ARG A 110 2.30 -3.25 7.61
C ARG A 110 1.58 -2.51 8.73
N ALA A 111 1.09 -1.31 8.44
CA ALA A 111 0.35 -0.50 9.41
C ALA A 111 -0.88 -1.24 9.97
N ALA A 112 -1.66 -1.91 9.13
CA ALA A 112 -2.81 -2.71 9.54
C ALA A 112 -2.40 -3.88 10.45
N ALA A 113 -1.35 -4.63 10.09
CA ALA A 113 -0.84 -5.75 10.89
C ALA A 113 -0.35 -5.32 12.28
N LEU A 114 0.21 -4.12 12.39
CA LEU A 114 0.71 -3.56 13.66
C LEU A 114 -0.39 -2.93 14.51
N SER A 115 -1.46 -2.44 13.90
CA SER A 115 -2.54 -1.72 14.57
C SER A 115 -3.77 -2.56 14.86
N GLY A 116 -3.80 -3.83 14.40
CA GLY A 116 -4.92 -4.74 14.62
C GLY A 116 -6.19 -4.31 13.89
N VAL A 117 -6.05 -3.75 12.70
CA VAL A 117 -7.16 -3.42 11.80
C VAL A 117 -7.06 -4.23 10.51
N ASP A 118 -8.14 -4.36 9.80
CA ASP A 118 -8.17 -5.05 8.53
C ASP A 118 -7.86 -4.10 7.37
N PHE A 119 -7.09 -4.57 6.41
CA PHE A 119 -6.75 -3.81 5.21
C PHE A 119 -6.71 -4.72 3.99
N LEU A 120 -7.41 -4.35 2.94
CA LEU A 120 -7.32 -5.00 1.63
C LEU A 120 -6.64 -4.07 0.62
N LYS A 121 -5.51 -4.53 0.06
CA LYS A 121 -5.02 -4.10 -1.23
C LYS A 121 -5.75 -4.96 -2.29
N PRO A 122 -6.70 -4.42 -3.03
CA PRO A 122 -7.43 -5.24 -4.00
C PRO A 122 -6.57 -5.60 -5.21
N THR A 123 -7.10 -6.45 -6.07
CA THR A 123 -6.55 -6.72 -7.40
C THR A 123 -6.26 -5.40 -8.12
N TYR A 124 -5.11 -5.31 -8.77
CA TYR A 124 -4.72 -4.12 -9.53
C TYR A 124 -5.77 -3.74 -10.58
N GLY A 125 -6.16 -2.47 -10.60
CA GLY A 125 -7.22 -1.96 -11.46
C GLY A 125 -8.63 -2.04 -10.90
N THR A 126 -8.82 -2.55 -9.67
CA THR A 126 -10.13 -2.62 -9.00
C THR A 126 -10.68 -1.24 -8.65
N VAL A 127 -9.84 -0.35 -8.13
CA VAL A 127 -10.20 1.02 -7.75
C VAL A 127 -9.48 1.99 -8.65
N SER A 128 -10.19 2.96 -9.22
CA SER A 128 -9.61 3.99 -10.06
C SER A 128 -8.52 4.77 -9.30
N ARG A 129 -7.39 4.98 -9.96
CA ARG A 129 -6.29 5.83 -9.48
C ARG A 129 -6.37 7.27 -9.99
N TYR A 130 -7.44 7.61 -10.72
CA TYR A 130 -7.66 8.98 -11.16
C TYR A 130 -7.78 9.91 -9.94
N GLY A 131 -6.89 10.93 -9.90
CA GLY A 131 -6.80 11.85 -8.78
C GLY A 131 -5.86 11.40 -7.65
N VAL A 132 -5.05 10.36 -7.84
CA VAL A 132 -3.93 10.01 -6.97
C VAL A 132 -2.66 10.73 -7.42
N ILE A 133 -1.83 11.18 -6.48
CA ILE A 133 -0.47 11.65 -6.78
C ILE A 133 0.40 10.44 -7.15
N PRO A 134 0.81 10.28 -8.42
CA PRO A 134 1.44 9.05 -8.86
C PRO A 134 2.90 8.94 -8.40
N CYS A 135 3.30 7.75 -7.98
CA CYS A 135 4.68 7.43 -7.63
C CYS A 135 5.21 6.25 -8.48
N ALA A 136 4.68 5.04 -8.34
CA ALA A 136 5.02 3.88 -9.17
C ALA A 136 3.75 3.24 -9.72
N CYS A 137 3.29 3.76 -10.86
CA CYS A 137 1.97 3.47 -11.43
C CYS A 137 1.72 1.99 -11.74
N SER A 138 2.77 1.19 -11.97
CA SER A 138 2.61 -0.22 -12.34
C SER A 138 2.30 -1.15 -11.16
N GLY A 139 2.36 -0.65 -9.92
CA GLY A 139 2.16 -1.47 -8.72
C GLY A 139 1.37 -0.79 -7.59
N GLU A 140 1.18 0.54 -7.64
CA GLU A 140 0.37 1.26 -6.66
C GLU A 140 -1.12 1.00 -6.86
N GLN A 141 -1.86 0.84 -5.75
CA GLN A 141 -3.30 0.61 -5.77
C GLN A 141 -3.95 1.26 -4.55
N ILE A 142 -5.13 1.87 -4.71
CA ILE A 142 -5.94 2.28 -3.57
C ILE A 142 -6.48 1.02 -2.90
N GLY A 143 -6.18 0.87 -1.62
CA GLY A 143 -6.75 -0.14 -0.73
C GLY A 143 -7.64 0.48 0.32
N VAL A 144 -8.32 -0.37 1.07
CA VAL A 144 -9.34 -0.02 2.05
C VAL A 144 -8.97 -0.58 3.42
N ALA A 145 -8.98 0.27 4.45
CA ALA A 145 -8.83 -0.12 5.85
C ALA A 145 -10.14 0.06 6.60
N ALA A 146 -10.47 -0.88 7.47
CA ALA A 146 -11.58 -0.77 8.42
C ALA A 146 -11.28 -1.62 9.68
N LYS A 147 -12.13 -1.50 10.71
CA LYS A 147 -11.98 -2.31 11.94
C LYS A 147 -12.19 -3.81 11.71
N THR A 148 -12.99 -4.15 10.69
CA THR A 148 -13.40 -5.52 10.38
C THR A 148 -13.38 -5.77 8.88
N ALA A 149 -13.27 -7.02 8.48
CA ALA A 149 -13.34 -7.43 7.08
C ALA A 149 -14.68 -7.07 6.43
N GLY A 150 -15.78 -7.15 7.15
CA GLY A 150 -17.09 -6.67 6.70
C GLY A 150 -17.10 -5.16 6.39
N GLY A 151 -16.45 -4.34 7.22
CA GLY A 151 -16.27 -2.92 6.97
C GLY A 151 -15.39 -2.65 5.74
N VAL A 152 -14.33 -3.44 5.54
CA VAL A 152 -13.49 -3.37 4.33
C VAL A 152 -14.33 -3.68 3.09
N ARG A 153 -15.14 -4.75 3.13
CA ARG A 153 -16.03 -5.15 2.02
C ARG A 153 -17.04 -4.06 1.68
N GLU A 154 -17.68 -3.46 2.69
CA GLU A 154 -18.65 -2.38 2.51
C GLU A 154 -18.03 -1.21 1.75
N LEU A 155 -16.87 -0.72 2.20
CA LEU A 155 -16.19 0.40 1.56
C LEU A 155 -15.64 0.04 0.18
N LEU A 156 -15.11 -1.19 0.02
CA LEU A 156 -14.62 -1.65 -1.29
C LEU A 156 -15.74 -1.64 -2.34
N ARG A 157 -16.94 -2.10 -2.00
CA ARG A 157 -18.12 -2.07 -2.89
C ARG A 157 -18.47 -0.67 -3.37
N VAL A 158 -18.19 0.33 -2.55
CA VAL A 158 -18.44 1.74 -2.90
C VAL A 158 -17.39 2.27 -3.86
N VAL A 159 -16.10 1.99 -3.59
CA VAL A 159 -15.00 2.63 -4.34
C VAL A 159 -14.54 1.83 -5.57
N ALA A 160 -14.81 0.52 -5.61
CA ALA A 160 -14.50 -0.33 -6.75
C ALA A 160 -15.40 -0.01 -7.95
N GLY A 161 -14.87 -0.22 -9.15
CA GLY A 161 -15.65 -0.05 -10.38
C GLY A 161 -14.85 0.58 -11.51
N HIS A 162 -15.34 0.35 -12.72
CA HIS A 162 -14.73 0.90 -13.93
C HIS A 162 -14.76 2.43 -13.95
N ASP A 163 -13.64 3.04 -14.36
CA ASP A 163 -13.52 4.48 -14.60
C ASP A 163 -12.77 4.70 -15.92
N PRO A 164 -13.42 5.30 -16.94
CA PRO A 164 -12.76 5.57 -18.22
C PRO A 164 -11.63 6.60 -18.14
N LYS A 165 -11.51 7.32 -17.03
CA LYS A 165 -10.39 8.28 -16.78
C LYS A 165 -9.11 7.58 -16.34
N ASP A 166 -9.19 6.31 -15.90
CA ASP A 166 -8.03 5.47 -15.56
C ASP A 166 -7.98 4.25 -16.48
N GLY A 167 -7.08 4.30 -17.46
CA GLY A 167 -6.90 3.21 -18.43
C GLY A 167 -6.41 1.89 -17.84
N THR A 168 -6.12 1.82 -16.54
CA THR A 168 -5.74 0.59 -15.84
C THR A 168 -6.92 -0.07 -15.10
N CYS A 169 -8.08 0.59 -15.02
CA CYS A 169 -9.27 0.00 -14.43
C CYS A 169 -9.71 -1.26 -15.15
N LEU A 170 -10.12 -2.25 -14.35
CA LEU A 170 -10.71 -3.49 -14.85
C LEU A 170 -12.00 -3.20 -15.66
N PRO A 171 -12.41 -4.08 -16.59
CA PRO A 171 -13.68 -3.97 -17.28
C PRO A 171 -14.88 -3.94 -16.31
N ALA A 172 -15.98 -3.32 -16.72
CA ALA A 172 -17.14 -3.07 -15.86
C ALA A 172 -17.78 -4.34 -15.29
N GLU A 173 -17.72 -5.45 -16.00
CA GLU A 173 -18.27 -6.76 -15.65
C GLU A 173 -17.45 -7.52 -14.59
N THR A 174 -16.30 -6.98 -14.17
CA THR A 174 -15.36 -7.71 -13.31
C THR A 174 -15.66 -7.53 -11.81
N TYR A 175 -16.49 -6.54 -11.45
CA TYR A 175 -16.68 -6.10 -10.06
C TYR A 175 -17.82 -6.84 -9.37
N ASP A 176 -17.48 -7.94 -8.68
CA ASP A 176 -18.43 -8.75 -7.96
C ASP A 176 -17.86 -9.16 -6.59
N TYR A 177 -18.36 -8.53 -5.54
CA TYR A 177 -17.90 -8.73 -4.17
C TYR A 177 -19.03 -9.33 -3.32
N HIS A 178 -19.39 -10.58 -3.62
CA HIS A 178 -20.42 -11.29 -2.88
C HIS A 178 -20.05 -11.56 -1.43
N ASP A 179 -21.07 -11.59 -0.57
CA ASP A 179 -20.98 -12.22 0.73
C ASP A 179 -20.89 -13.75 0.51
N GLY A 180 -19.84 -14.34 1.00
CA GLY A 180 -19.62 -15.76 0.92
C GLY A 180 -19.17 -16.29 2.28
N LYS A 181 -19.16 -17.60 2.43
CA LYS A 181 -18.50 -18.24 3.57
C LYS A 181 -17.17 -18.78 3.11
N ALA A 182 -16.13 -18.65 3.92
CA ALA A 182 -14.93 -19.46 3.74
C ALA A 182 -15.38 -20.92 3.70
N ALA A 183 -15.20 -21.56 2.54
CA ALA A 183 -15.74 -22.90 2.34
C ALA A 183 -14.92 -23.91 3.16
N PRO A 184 -15.56 -24.86 3.85
CA PRO A 184 -14.88 -26.07 4.30
C PRO A 184 -14.21 -26.72 3.08
N GLY A 185 -12.89 -26.99 3.18
CA GLY A 185 -12.12 -27.57 2.08
C GLY A 185 -11.23 -26.59 1.32
N MET A 186 -11.23 -25.29 1.65
CA MET A 186 -10.20 -24.36 1.17
C MET A 186 -8.80 -24.87 1.53
N ARG A 187 -7.83 -24.57 0.66
CA ARG A 187 -6.41 -24.86 0.89
C ARG A 187 -5.62 -23.56 1.00
N VAL A 188 -4.90 -23.41 2.11
CA VAL A 188 -4.05 -22.25 2.39
C VAL A 188 -2.60 -22.70 2.51
N GLY A 189 -1.71 -22.02 1.79
CA GLY A 189 -0.26 -22.29 1.81
C GLY A 189 0.49 -21.30 2.69
N ILE A 190 1.21 -21.73 3.73
CA ILE A 190 2.16 -20.88 4.46
C ILE A 190 3.44 -20.74 3.63
N VAL A 191 3.81 -19.49 3.29
CA VAL A 191 5.00 -19.21 2.47
C VAL A 191 6.25 -19.29 3.35
N LYS A 192 7.04 -20.37 3.21
CA LYS A 192 8.21 -20.68 4.06
C LYS A 192 9.25 -19.56 4.09
N GLU A 193 9.56 -19.00 2.92
CA GLU A 193 10.59 -17.97 2.78
C GLU A 193 10.22 -16.69 3.53
N LEU A 194 8.94 -16.31 3.54
CA LEU A 194 8.45 -15.16 4.27
C LEU A 194 8.29 -15.46 5.75
N TYR A 195 7.76 -16.64 6.08
CA TYR A 195 7.63 -17.10 7.47
C TYR A 195 8.99 -17.14 8.18
N GLY A 196 10.00 -17.76 7.58
CA GLY A 196 11.33 -17.90 8.16
C GLY A 196 12.15 -16.60 8.24
N ALA A 197 11.73 -15.54 7.53
CA ALA A 197 12.40 -14.23 7.56
C ALA A 197 11.86 -13.30 8.65
N ALA A 198 10.76 -13.66 9.32
CA ALA A 198 10.12 -12.85 10.34
C ALA A 198 10.60 -13.21 11.74
N SER A 199 10.39 -12.31 12.71
CA SER A 199 10.67 -12.54 14.13
C SER A 199 9.82 -13.69 14.70
N ASN A 200 10.27 -14.26 15.81
CA ASN A 200 9.55 -15.36 16.48
C ASN A 200 8.11 -14.95 16.85
N GLU A 201 7.89 -13.70 17.26
CA GLU A 201 6.59 -13.18 17.63
C GLU A 201 5.66 -13.09 16.41
N MET A 202 6.18 -12.67 15.26
CA MET A 202 5.40 -12.63 14.03
C MET A 202 5.13 -14.04 13.49
N GLN A 203 6.11 -14.95 13.58
CA GLN A 203 5.90 -16.37 13.26
C GLN A 203 4.82 -16.99 14.13
N ALA A 204 4.78 -16.67 15.43
CA ALA A 204 3.75 -17.16 16.35
C ALA A 204 2.34 -16.68 15.94
N ARG A 205 2.18 -15.43 15.45
CA ARG A 205 0.91 -14.93 14.90
C ARG A 205 0.45 -15.75 13.69
N VAL A 206 1.36 -16.01 12.75
CA VAL A 206 1.05 -16.84 11.57
C VAL A 206 0.67 -18.26 11.98
N THR A 207 1.38 -18.85 12.94
CA THR A 207 1.09 -20.20 13.44
C THR A 207 -0.26 -20.26 14.11
N ALA A 208 -0.59 -19.29 14.98
CA ALA A 208 -1.90 -19.22 15.64
C ALA A 208 -3.06 -19.09 14.63
N CYS A 209 -2.87 -18.25 13.62
CA CYS A 209 -3.84 -18.11 12.53
C CYS A 209 -4.01 -19.42 11.75
N ALA A 210 -2.92 -20.12 11.45
CA ALA A 210 -2.96 -21.41 10.76
C ALA A 210 -3.72 -22.49 11.58
N GLU A 211 -3.54 -22.51 12.91
CA GLU A 211 -4.28 -23.41 13.81
C GLU A 211 -5.77 -23.08 13.83
N GLN A 212 -6.12 -21.80 13.89
CA GLN A 212 -7.52 -21.36 13.81
C GLN A 212 -8.16 -21.79 12.49
N LEU A 213 -7.49 -21.63 11.35
CA LEU A 213 -7.94 -22.07 10.03
C LEU A 213 -8.16 -23.59 9.99
N ARG A 214 -7.24 -24.39 10.54
CA ARG A 214 -7.40 -25.84 10.66
C ARG A 214 -8.62 -26.23 11.49
N GLY A 215 -8.87 -25.51 12.58
CA GLY A 215 -10.08 -25.66 13.42
C GLY A 215 -11.39 -25.40 12.67
N MET A 216 -11.33 -24.58 11.61
CA MET A 216 -12.47 -24.28 10.73
C MET A 216 -12.60 -25.26 9.54
N GLY A 217 -11.76 -26.29 9.46
CA GLY A 217 -11.77 -27.27 8.37
C GLY A 217 -11.03 -26.84 7.10
N VAL A 218 -10.18 -25.81 7.19
CA VAL A 218 -9.27 -25.39 6.12
C VAL A 218 -8.02 -26.27 6.15
N THR A 219 -7.57 -26.75 5.00
CA THR A 219 -6.28 -27.43 4.87
C THR A 219 -5.17 -26.40 4.84
N VAL A 220 -4.21 -26.51 5.75
CA VAL A 220 -3.07 -25.59 5.82
C VAL A 220 -1.76 -26.35 5.69
N ASP A 221 -1.07 -26.12 4.56
CA ASP A 221 0.21 -26.72 4.20
C ASP A 221 1.33 -25.67 4.20
N GLU A 222 2.59 -26.11 4.24
CA GLU A 222 3.72 -25.25 3.94
C GLU A 222 4.05 -25.30 2.45
N ILE A 223 4.28 -24.13 1.84
CA ILE A 223 4.66 -24.01 0.42
C ILE A 223 5.96 -23.23 0.26
N SER A 224 6.62 -23.40 -0.86
CA SER A 224 7.81 -22.64 -1.23
C SER A 224 7.49 -21.62 -2.32
N LEU A 225 8.02 -20.41 -2.15
CA LEU A 225 8.00 -19.31 -3.13
C LEU A 225 9.46 -18.86 -3.38
N PRO A 226 10.30 -19.67 -4.01
CA PRO A 226 11.75 -19.44 -4.13
C PRO A 226 12.12 -18.12 -4.84
N LEU A 227 11.20 -17.52 -5.58
CA LEU A 227 11.40 -16.21 -6.21
C LEU A 227 11.02 -15.01 -5.30
N ALA A 228 10.69 -15.20 -4.03
CA ALA A 228 10.30 -14.11 -3.12
C ALA A 228 11.38 -13.01 -3.01
N ASP A 229 12.63 -13.39 -2.84
CA ASP A 229 13.77 -12.45 -2.78
C ASP A 229 14.01 -11.76 -4.13
N ALA A 230 13.89 -12.49 -5.23
CA ALA A 230 13.96 -11.91 -6.57
C ALA A 230 12.80 -10.94 -6.84
N ALA A 231 11.59 -11.24 -6.32
CA ALA A 231 10.43 -10.35 -6.38
C ALA A 231 10.69 -9.04 -5.64
N ARG A 232 11.26 -9.10 -4.43
CA ARG A 232 11.70 -7.94 -3.65
C ARG A 232 12.64 -7.05 -4.46
N THR A 233 13.68 -7.64 -5.01
CA THR A 233 14.67 -6.92 -5.81
C THR A 233 14.07 -6.32 -7.07
N ALA A 234 13.29 -7.08 -7.82
CA ALA A 234 12.64 -6.62 -9.05
C ALA A 234 11.64 -5.49 -8.77
N TRP A 235 10.85 -5.60 -7.68
CA TRP A 235 9.93 -4.55 -7.29
C TRP A 235 10.66 -3.25 -6.97
N ASN A 236 11.72 -3.28 -6.16
CA ASN A 236 12.47 -2.07 -5.80
C ASN A 236 13.13 -1.40 -7.02
N LEU A 237 13.63 -2.18 -7.99
CA LEU A 237 14.15 -1.64 -9.24
C LEU A 237 13.05 -0.92 -10.06
N CYS A 238 11.87 -1.54 -10.19
CA CYS A 238 10.73 -0.94 -10.87
C CYS A 238 10.22 0.31 -10.12
N LEU A 239 10.06 0.21 -8.80
CA LEU A 239 9.64 1.31 -7.94
C LEU A 239 10.55 2.53 -8.09
N CYS A 240 11.86 2.35 -7.97
CA CYS A 240 12.81 3.44 -8.10
C CYS A 240 12.80 4.07 -9.50
N ALA A 241 12.74 3.26 -10.55
CA ALA A 241 12.69 3.71 -11.94
C ALA A 241 11.43 4.54 -12.23
N GLU A 242 10.27 4.06 -11.81
CA GLU A 242 9.00 4.76 -12.02
C GLU A 242 8.89 6.01 -11.15
N THR A 243 9.32 5.95 -9.90
CA THR A 243 9.38 7.11 -9.01
C THR A 243 10.26 8.21 -9.59
N CYS A 244 11.47 7.86 -10.06
CA CYS A 244 12.38 8.80 -10.71
C CYS A 244 11.69 9.56 -11.86
N ASN A 245 10.96 8.83 -12.69
CA ASN A 245 10.23 9.41 -13.82
C ASN A 245 9.02 10.25 -13.38
N ASN A 246 8.18 9.73 -12.47
CA ASN A 246 6.95 10.41 -12.06
C ASN A 246 7.22 11.67 -11.22
N VAL A 247 8.18 11.64 -10.30
CA VAL A 247 8.52 12.76 -9.42
C VAL A 247 9.32 13.85 -10.16
N SER A 248 9.82 13.57 -11.37
CA SER A 248 10.53 14.57 -12.20
C SER A 248 9.69 15.80 -12.52
N ARG A 249 8.36 15.70 -12.54
CA ARG A 249 7.41 16.80 -12.79
C ARG A 249 7.31 17.84 -11.68
N TYR A 250 7.81 17.54 -10.48
CA TYR A 250 7.77 18.43 -9.33
C TYR A 250 9.06 19.27 -9.29
N ASP A 251 8.99 20.46 -9.89
CA ASP A 251 10.13 21.31 -10.19
C ASP A 251 10.10 22.70 -9.50
N GLY A 252 9.00 23.00 -8.79
CA GLY A 252 8.80 24.29 -8.13
C GLY A 252 8.41 25.43 -9.08
N VAL A 253 8.16 25.14 -10.37
CA VAL A 253 7.83 26.17 -11.37
C VAL A 253 6.33 26.38 -11.52
N LYS A 254 5.56 25.30 -11.71
CA LYS A 254 4.13 25.36 -12.02
C LYS A 254 3.25 25.40 -10.79
N PHE A 255 3.60 24.64 -9.75
CA PHE A 255 2.85 24.51 -8.50
C PHE A 255 3.75 23.94 -7.40
N GLY A 256 3.26 23.95 -6.17
CA GLY A 256 3.98 23.43 -5.02
C GLY A 256 5.03 24.41 -4.47
N TYR A 257 5.99 23.86 -3.72
CA TYR A 257 7.05 24.62 -3.11
C TYR A 257 8.04 25.12 -4.15
N ARG A 258 8.34 26.43 -4.08
CA ARG A 258 9.41 27.12 -4.83
C ARG A 258 10.41 27.68 -3.85
N SER A 259 11.70 27.40 -4.05
CA SER A 259 12.75 28.06 -3.27
C SER A 259 12.71 29.57 -3.52
N PRO A 260 12.82 30.40 -2.48
CA PRO A 260 12.94 31.84 -2.65
C PRO A 260 14.34 32.27 -3.10
N ASP A 261 15.33 31.40 -2.97
CA ASP A 261 16.74 31.68 -3.24
C ASP A 261 17.18 31.06 -4.57
N TYR A 262 17.14 31.85 -5.63
CA TYR A 262 17.66 31.51 -6.97
C TYR A 262 17.97 32.76 -7.80
N ARG A 263 18.96 32.66 -8.65
CA ARG A 263 19.38 33.74 -9.59
C ARG A 263 19.01 33.42 -11.04
N ASN A 264 18.79 32.15 -11.35
CA ASN A 264 18.48 31.67 -12.70
C ASN A 264 17.57 30.41 -12.58
N ILE A 265 17.13 29.91 -13.74
CA ILE A 265 16.19 28.76 -13.80
C ILE A 265 16.82 27.47 -13.29
N ASP A 266 18.11 27.24 -13.51
CA ASP A 266 18.80 26.04 -13.07
C ASP A 266 18.89 26.02 -11.55
N GLU A 267 19.25 27.13 -10.93
CA GLU A 267 19.24 27.26 -9.46
C GLU A 267 17.83 27.10 -8.88
N LEU A 268 16.80 27.63 -9.56
CA LEU A 268 15.42 27.44 -9.14
C LEU A 268 15.07 25.94 -9.05
N TYR A 269 15.37 25.16 -10.09
CA TYR A 269 15.12 23.72 -10.09
C TYR A 269 15.92 23.00 -9.00
N VAL A 270 17.22 23.26 -8.93
CA VAL A 270 18.11 22.61 -7.96
C VAL A 270 17.69 22.92 -6.53
N ASN A 271 17.49 24.19 -6.20
CA ASN A 271 17.17 24.59 -4.84
C ASN A 271 15.78 24.14 -4.42
N SER A 272 14.75 24.28 -5.29
CA SER A 272 13.39 23.84 -4.99
C SER A 272 13.34 22.32 -4.71
N ARG A 273 14.03 21.52 -5.51
CA ARG A 273 14.06 20.06 -5.31
C ARG A 273 14.94 19.66 -4.13
N THR A 274 16.06 20.37 -3.90
CA THR A 274 16.94 20.11 -2.76
C THR A 274 16.24 20.35 -1.43
N GLU A 275 15.47 21.42 -1.33
CA GLU A 275 14.75 21.83 -0.13
C GLU A 275 13.39 21.13 0.01
N GLY A 276 12.75 20.80 -1.11
CA GLY A 276 11.39 20.28 -1.20
C GLY A 276 11.27 18.77 -1.05
N LEU A 277 12.34 18.00 -1.33
CA LEU A 277 12.36 16.54 -1.26
C LEU A 277 13.24 16.07 -0.09
N ASN A 278 12.81 15.03 0.62
CA ASN A 278 13.58 14.44 1.69
C ASN A 278 14.74 13.56 1.17
N PHE A 279 15.55 13.03 2.08
CA PHE A 279 16.73 12.23 1.76
C PHE A 279 16.35 10.92 1.04
N LEU A 280 15.33 10.20 1.54
CA LEU A 280 14.89 8.91 0.96
C LEU A 280 14.43 9.10 -0.50
N THR A 281 13.57 10.08 -0.76
CA THR A 281 13.07 10.35 -2.12
C THR A 281 14.20 10.74 -3.07
N LYS A 282 15.14 11.57 -2.62
CA LYS A 282 16.34 11.90 -3.43
C LYS A 282 17.17 10.68 -3.75
N PHE A 283 17.36 9.78 -2.77
CA PHE A 283 18.08 8.52 -2.97
C PHE A 283 17.38 7.62 -4.01
N VAL A 284 16.06 7.45 -3.87
CA VAL A 284 15.23 6.69 -4.83
C VAL A 284 15.31 7.25 -6.24
N ILE A 285 15.28 8.60 -6.39
CA ILE A 285 15.43 9.26 -7.69
C ILE A 285 16.81 8.99 -8.30
N LEU A 286 17.89 9.12 -7.53
CA LEU A 286 19.24 8.86 -7.99
C LEU A 286 19.43 7.41 -8.42
N TYR A 287 18.94 6.47 -7.60
CA TYR A 287 19.01 5.04 -7.90
C TYR A 287 18.16 4.68 -9.12
N GLY A 288 16.96 5.23 -9.24
CA GLY A 288 16.10 5.05 -10.42
C GLY A 288 16.72 5.61 -11.70
N SER A 289 17.36 6.78 -11.61
CA SER A 289 18.11 7.37 -12.73
C SER A 289 19.27 6.47 -13.20
N ASP A 290 20.02 5.89 -12.25
CA ASP A 290 21.07 4.91 -12.58
C ASP A 290 20.50 3.66 -13.25
N VAL A 291 19.43 3.09 -12.70
CA VAL A 291 18.73 1.91 -13.24
C VAL A 291 18.25 2.14 -14.68
N LEU A 292 17.77 3.35 -14.99
CA LEU A 292 17.28 3.73 -16.32
C LEU A 292 18.40 4.20 -17.27
N SER A 293 19.64 4.33 -16.80
CA SER A 293 20.75 4.79 -17.62
C SER A 293 21.06 3.84 -18.77
N LYS A 294 21.66 4.36 -19.85
CA LYS A 294 21.98 3.61 -21.07
C LYS A 294 22.76 2.31 -20.80
N GLY A 295 23.67 2.32 -19.84
CA GLY A 295 24.48 1.15 -19.50
C GLY A 295 23.76 0.11 -18.60
N ARG A 296 22.71 0.53 -17.90
CA ARG A 296 22.04 -0.27 -16.88
C ARG A 296 20.61 -0.70 -17.26
N TYR A 297 20.00 -0.05 -18.22
CA TYR A 297 18.63 -0.33 -18.61
C TYR A 297 18.35 -1.82 -18.85
N PHE A 298 19.13 -2.47 -19.72
CA PHE A 298 18.93 -3.89 -20.05
C PHE A 298 19.37 -4.86 -18.96
N THR A 299 20.37 -4.48 -18.16
CA THR A 299 20.90 -5.34 -17.10
C THR A 299 20.18 -5.19 -15.76
N CYS A 300 19.43 -4.12 -15.57
CA CYS A 300 18.67 -3.84 -14.36
C CYS A 300 17.17 -3.76 -14.63
N TYR A 301 16.68 -2.70 -15.30
CA TYR A 301 15.24 -2.46 -15.46
C TYR A 301 14.53 -3.53 -16.30
N ASP A 302 15.01 -3.78 -17.52
CA ASP A 302 14.45 -4.82 -18.39
C ASP A 302 14.53 -6.22 -17.75
N LYS A 303 15.61 -6.50 -17.03
CA LYS A 303 15.73 -7.74 -16.27
C LYS A 303 14.72 -7.83 -15.14
N ALA A 304 14.45 -6.72 -14.42
CA ALA A 304 13.42 -6.68 -13.39
C ALA A 304 12.02 -6.97 -13.96
N LEU A 305 11.69 -6.42 -15.13
CA LEU A 305 10.43 -6.73 -15.83
C LEU A 305 10.32 -8.21 -16.23
N LYS A 306 11.40 -8.84 -16.64
CA LYS A 306 11.45 -10.30 -16.92
C LYS A 306 11.26 -11.12 -15.65
N VAL A 307 11.88 -10.71 -14.53
CA VAL A 307 11.68 -11.35 -13.21
C VAL A 307 10.23 -11.17 -12.76
N ARG A 308 9.63 -9.99 -12.94
CA ARG A 308 8.20 -9.76 -12.66
C ARG A 308 7.32 -10.83 -13.31
N ARG A 309 7.57 -11.12 -14.59
CA ARG A 309 6.82 -12.15 -15.31
C ARG A 309 7.02 -13.54 -14.70
N LEU A 310 8.27 -13.93 -14.38
CA LEU A 310 8.57 -15.23 -13.78
C LEU A 310 7.90 -15.39 -12.41
N VAL A 311 7.90 -14.34 -11.59
CA VAL A 311 7.19 -14.32 -10.30
C VAL A 311 5.69 -14.50 -10.50
N ALA A 312 5.09 -13.77 -11.45
CA ALA A 312 3.66 -13.89 -11.75
C ALA A 312 3.30 -15.31 -12.23
N GLU A 313 4.12 -15.92 -13.09
CA GLU A 313 3.94 -17.31 -13.55
C GLU A 313 4.05 -18.31 -12.39
N GLN A 314 5.02 -18.13 -11.47
CA GLN A 314 5.17 -18.97 -10.29
C GLN A 314 3.97 -18.86 -9.34
N VAL A 315 3.55 -17.65 -9.01
CA VAL A 315 2.41 -17.40 -8.13
C VAL A 315 1.13 -17.99 -8.73
N LYS A 316 0.89 -17.78 -10.03
CA LYS A 316 -0.24 -18.38 -10.74
C LYS A 316 -0.19 -19.92 -10.75
N ALA A 317 0.99 -20.51 -10.79
CA ALA A 317 1.14 -21.97 -10.69
C ALA A 317 0.76 -22.48 -9.29
N ILE A 318 1.13 -21.77 -8.23
CA ILE A 318 0.77 -22.11 -6.85
C ILE A 318 -0.75 -22.02 -6.63
N PHE A 319 -1.41 -20.99 -7.15
CA PHE A 319 -2.86 -20.83 -7.03
C PHE A 319 -3.72 -21.84 -7.83
N LYS A 320 -3.10 -22.78 -8.54
CA LYS A 320 -3.83 -23.93 -9.08
C LYS A 320 -4.20 -24.97 -7.99
N ASP A 321 -3.40 -25.00 -6.92
CA ASP A 321 -3.51 -25.98 -5.85
C ASP A 321 -3.94 -25.35 -4.51
N TYR A 322 -3.86 -24.02 -4.38
CA TYR A 322 -4.18 -23.26 -3.18
C TYR A 322 -5.12 -22.10 -3.47
N ASP A 323 -6.09 -21.87 -2.57
CA ASP A 323 -7.05 -20.77 -2.65
C ASP A 323 -6.46 -19.46 -2.12
N ALA A 324 -5.59 -19.56 -1.10
CA ALA A 324 -4.88 -18.42 -0.53
C ALA A 324 -3.49 -18.80 -0.03
N LEU A 325 -2.62 -17.79 0.09
CA LEU A 325 -1.32 -17.90 0.74
C LEU A 325 -1.36 -17.09 2.05
N LEU A 326 -0.75 -17.64 3.09
CA LEU A 326 -0.62 -17.02 4.42
C LEU A 326 0.84 -16.68 4.68
N CYS A 327 1.11 -15.47 5.12
CA CYS A 327 2.46 -15.01 5.44
C CYS A 327 2.44 -13.83 6.42
N PRO A 328 3.60 -13.46 7.00
CA PRO A 328 3.76 -12.17 7.68
C PRO A 328 3.55 -10.99 6.73
N ALA A 329 3.04 -9.87 7.24
CA ALA A 329 2.98 -8.59 6.50
C ALA A 329 4.26 -7.74 6.69
N CYS A 330 5.06 -8.06 7.70
CA CYS A 330 6.32 -7.40 8.10
C CYS A 330 7.17 -8.35 8.94
N SER A 331 8.44 -7.99 9.18
CA SER A 331 9.35 -8.84 9.97
C SER A 331 9.07 -8.79 11.46
N GLU A 332 8.68 -7.64 11.99
CA GLU A 332 8.55 -7.37 13.42
C GLU A 332 7.10 -7.04 13.82
N THR A 333 6.82 -7.16 15.12
CA THR A 333 5.54 -6.76 15.72
C THR A 333 5.50 -5.31 16.19
N GLU A 334 6.64 -4.63 16.20
CA GLU A 334 6.81 -3.23 16.56
C GLU A 334 8.00 -2.63 15.81
N TYR A 335 7.86 -1.38 15.36
CA TYR A 335 8.96 -0.59 14.78
C TYR A 335 9.15 0.71 15.56
N ARG A 336 10.41 1.10 15.73
CA ARG A 336 10.81 2.37 16.33
C ARG A 336 11.38 3.33 15.29
N PRO A 337 11.35 4.63 15.54
CA PRO A 337 11.99 5.61 14.67
C PRO A 337 13.47 5.29 14.43
N TYR A 338 13.93 5.53 13.22
CA TYR A 338 15.29 5.30 12.76
C TYR A 338 15.77 6.50 11.90
N ASP A 339 17.08 6.57 11.61
CA ASP A 339 17.61 7.66 10.77
C ASP A 339 17.09 7.52 9.33
N ILE A 340 16.66 8.63 8.73
CA ILE A 340 16.20 8.67 7.33
C ILE A 340 17.27 8.16 6.34
N LYS A 341 18.55 8.18 6.72
CA LYS A 341 19.64 7.63 5.90
C LYS A 341 19.59 6.11 5.78
N ASP A 342 19.02 5.44 6.77
CA ASP A 342 18.85 3.99 6.80
C ASP A 342 17.53 3.56 6.13
N ALA A 343 16.63 4.51 5.85
CA ALA A 343 15.28 4.25 5.38
C ALA A 343 15.23 3.39 4.12
N PHE A 344 16.09 3.65 3.14
CA PHE A 344 16.11 2.88 1.90
C PHE A 344 16.38 1.39 2.16
N MET A 345 17.38 1.08 2.98
CA MET A 345 17.73 -0.31 3.28
C MET A 345 16.70 -0.99 4.18
N THR A 346 16.13 -0.26 5.14
CA THR A 346 15.06 -0.75 6.01
C THR A 346 13.82 -1.10 5.18
N VAL A 347 13.36 -0.18 4.34
CA VAL A 347 12.20 -0.40 3.46
C VAL A 347 12.49 -1.51 2.44
N PHE A 348 13.70 -1.57 1.89
CA PHE A 348 14.11 -2.65 0.98
C PHE A 348 14.03 -4.02 1.67
N ALA A 349 14.54 -4.15 2.89
CA ALA A 349 14.46 -5.40 3.64
C ALA A 349 13.01 -5.80 3.89
N GLU A 350 12.20 -4.88 4.40
CA GLU A 350 10.78 -5.11 4.73
C GLU A 350 9.89 -5.35 3.51
N SER A 351 10.28 -4.87 2.34
CA SER A 351 9.53 -5.14 1.11
C SER A 351 9.54 -6.62 0.69
N LEU A 352 10.37 -7.48 1.31
CA LEU A 352 10.30 -8.92 1.14
C LEU A 352 8.88 -9.45 1.38
N PHE A 353 8.21 -8.96 2.41
CA PHE A 353 6.87 -9.41 2.81
C PHE A 353 5.75 -8.87 1.92
N THR A 354 5.99 -7.78 1.21
CA THR A 354 4.94 -7.02 0.53
C THR A 354 5.13 -6.87 -0.98
N ALA A 355 6.32 -7.16 -1.51
CA ALA A 355 6.65 -6.92 -2.92
C ALA A 355 5.83 -7.77 -3.91
N VAL A 356 5.52 -9.02 -3.57
CA VAL A 356 4.82 -9.93 -4.50
C VAL A 356 3.47 -9.37 -4.97
N PRO A 357 2.56 -8.94 -4.09
CA PRO A 357 1.28 -8.36 -4.51
C PRO A 357 1.41 -7.07 -5.32
N ASN A 358 2.39 -6.20 -5.00
CA ASN A 358 2.61 -4.97 -5.78
C ASN A 358 3.20 -5.29 -7.16
N LEU A 359 4.17 -6.22 -7.22
CA LEU A 359 4.84 -6.60 -8.46
C LEU A 359 3.90 -7.34 -9.43
N THR A 360 3.02 -8.20 -8.92
CA THR A 360 2.16 -9.07 -9.74
C THR A 360 0.74 -8.56 -9.92
N GLY A 361 0.31 -7.62 -9.08
CA GLY A 361 -1.04 -7.05 -9.11
C GLY A 361 -2.13 -7.89 -8.43
N ILE A 362 -1.78 -9.01 -7.78
CA ILE A 362 -2.73 -9.85 -7.04
C ILE A 362 -3.25 -9.14 -5.78
N PRO A 363 -4.43 -9.51 -5.26
CA PRO A 363 -4.95 -8.96 -4.02
C PRO A 363 -4.16 -9.47 -2.80
N ALA A 364 -4.12 -8.63 -1.76
CA ALA A 364 -3.56 -8.98 -0.46
C ALA A 364 -4.39 -8.38 0.67
N MET A 365 -4.82 -9.21 1.60
CA MET A 365 -5.61 -8.85 2.78
C MET A 365 -4.78 -9.02 4.04
N VAL A 366 -4.81 -8.02 4.91
CA VAL A 366 -4.31 -8.16 6.28
C VAL A 366 -5.50 -8.28 7.21
N SER A 367 -5.52 -9.32 8.02
CA SER A 367 -6.50 -9.54 9.07
C SER A 367 -5.85 -10.35 10.20
N GLY A 368 -6.23 -10.09 11.45
CA GLY A 368 -5.62 -10.76 12.61
C GLY A 368 -4.09 -10.54 12.75
N GLY A 369 -3.54 -9.49 12.15
CA GLY A 369 -2.11 -9.16 12.19
C GLY A 369 -1.23 -10.00 11.25
N VAL A 370 -1.82 -10.78 10.35
CA VAL A 370 -1.13 -11.57 9.31
C VAL A 370 -1.63 -11.20 7.92
N GLN A 371 -0.90 -11.58 6.88
CA GLN A 371 -1.25 -11.29 5.49
C GLN A 371 -1.69 -12.53 4.74
N PHE A 372 -2.78 -12.40 4.00
CA PHE A 372 -3.25 -13.35 3.00
C PHE A 372 -3.09 -12.78 1.60
N MET A 373 -2.78 -13.64 0.63
CA MET A 373 -2.75 -13.31 -0.80
C MET A 373 -3.59 -14.34 -1.56
N ALA A 374 -4.28 -13.93 -2.62
CA ALA A 374 -5.03 -14.83 -3.50
C ALA A 374 -4.71 -14.52 -4.97
N ASP A 375 -5.19 -15.36 -5.88
CA ASP A 375 -5.06 -15.08 -7.32
C ASP A 375 -5.83 -13.81 -7.71
N ALA A 376 -5.47 -13.22 -8.82
CA ALA A 376 -6.15 -12.02 -9.32
C ALA A 376 -7.67 -12.25 -9.43
N LEU A 377 -8.44 -11.24 -9.05
CA LEU A 377 -9.91 -11.26 -9.01
C LEU A 377 -10.54 -12.18 -7.94
N ARG A 378 -9.72 -12.71 -7.02
CA ARG A 378 -10.20 -13.51 -5.87
C ARG A 378 -10.26 -12.67 -4.59
N ASP A 379 -10.51 -11.38 -4.71
CA ASP A 379 -10.64 -10.43 -3.58
C ASP A 379 -11.73 -10.86 -2.58
N SER A 380 -12.86 -11.37 -3.09
CA SER A 380 -13.97 -11.86 -2.25
C SER A 380 -13.59 -13.03 -1.38
N ASP A 381 -12.70 -13.92 -1.86
CA ASP A 381 -12.25 -15.08 -1.07
C ASP A 381 -11.42 -14.64 0.13
N LEU A 382 -10.57 -13.62 -0.06
CA LEU A 382 -9.79 -13.04 1.05
C LEU A 382 -10.70 -12.37 2.08
N LEU A 383 -11.73 -11.64 1.65
CA LEU A 383 -12.72 -11.04 2.53
C LEU A 383 -13.52 -12.10 3.29
N ASN A 384 -13.97 -13.16 2.60
CA ASN A 384 -14.70 -14.27 3.23
C ASN A 384 -13.85 -15.00 4.26
N LEU A 385 -12.55 -15.20 3.96
CA LEU A 385 -11.60 -15.83 4.87
C LEU A 385 -11.38 -14.98 6.13
N ALA A 386 -11.21 -13.68 5.96
CA ALA A 386 -11.02 -12.74 7.08
C ALA A 386 -12.28 -12.65 7.96
N GLU A 387 -13.47 -12.52 7.37
CA GLU A 387 -14.74 -12.53 8.12
C GLU A 387 -14.96 -13.84 8.91
N ALA A 388 -14.58 -14.96 8.34
CA ALA A 388 -14.67 -16.24 9.04
C ALA A 388 -13.72 -16.32 10.25
N LEU A 389 -12.49 -15.81 10.13
CA LEU A 389 -11.53 -15.72 11.23
C LEU A 389 -12.04 -14.81 12.36
N GLU A 390 -12.68 -13.70 12.05
CA GLU A 390 -13.30 -12.80 13.03
C GLU A 390 -14.45 -13.50 13.78
N GLY A 391 -15.32 -14.20 13.04
CA GLY A 391 -16.47 -14.93 13.62
C GLY A 391 -16.06 -16.09 14.54
N GLY A 392 -14.93 -16.75 14.28
CA GLY A 392 -14.38 -17.82 15.12
C GLY A 392 -13.83 -17.32 16.47
N ASN A 393 -13.48 -16.04 16.56
CA ASN A 393 -13.00 -15.42 17.81
C ASN A 393 -14.16 -14.94 18.72
N ALA A 394 -15.40 -14.92 18.22
CA ALA A 394 -16.58 -14.44 18.95
C ALA A 394 -17.39 -15.57 19.64
N SER A 395 -16.98 -16.81 19.47
CA SER A 395 -17.58 -18.02 20.09
C SER A 395 -16.65 -18.62 21.14
#